data_9cbeb586a1d452b453514600b2c721ea
#
_entry.id   9cbeb586a1d452b453514600b2c721ea
#
_cell.length_a   1.000
_cell.length_b   1.000
_cell.length_c   1.000
_cell.angle_alpha   90.00
_cell.angle_beta   90.00
_cell.angle_gamma   90.00
#
_symmetry.space_group_name_H-M   'P 1'
#
loop_
_entity.id
_entity.type
_entity.pdbx_description
1 polymer ?
#
loop_
_entity_poly.entity_id
_entity_poly.type
_entity_poly.pdbx_seq_one_letter_code
_entity_poly.pdbx_strand_id
1 'polypeptide(L)'
;MKKWKKGLLSVAVAVGLIILTACSLIAKEQKVKMEKEENGVKIILTYYAKGDTVTKQTSENIIPYSEIGVKTADEAKEQLEELAKSYNKLKGVKDQLVYGEDSVTEKDVVDYTVVDMAKAMELTGTMTDDDDFSKGVSLKSSIKLLKEQGFKEKK
;
A
#
# COMPACT_ATOMS: atom_id res chain seq x y z
N MET A 1 22.61 -0.66 18.61
CA MET A 1 21.95 -0.42 17.30
C MET A 1 20.64 -1.20 17.30
N LYS A 2 19.51 -0.52 17.49
CA LYS A 2 18.19 -1.15 17.40
C LYS A 2 17.95 -1.52 15.94
N LYS A 3 17.79 -2.82 15.67
CA LYS A 3 17.31 -3.31 14.37
C LYS A 3 15.88 -2.85 14.24
N TRP A 4 15.65 -1.83 13.44
CA TRP A 4 14.34 -1.34 13.06
C TRP A 4 13.55 -2.48 12.41
N LYS A 5 12.37 -2.74 12.92
CA LYS A 5 11.40 -3.62 12.23
C LYS A 5 10.88 -2.83 11.03
N LYS A 6 11.60 -2.90 9.91
CA LYS A 6 11.22 -2.29 8.62
C LYS A 6 9.90 -2.84 8.03
N GLY A 7 9.16 -3.63 8.80
CA GLY A 7 8.03 -4.41 8.30
C GLY A 7 6.65 -3.76 8.40
N LEU A 8 6.49 -2.66 9.13
CA LEU A 8 5.15 -2.12 9.40
C LEU A 8 4.71 -1.03 8.42
N LEU A 9 5.65 -0.27 7.87
CA LEU A 9 5.33 0.75 6.85
C LEU A 9 5.20 0.21 5.43
N SER A 10 5.66 -1.02 5.16
CA SER A 10 5.60 -1.62 3.82
C SER A 10 4.25 -2.26 3.47
N VAL A 11 3.21 -2.13 4.32
CA VAL A 11 1.89 -2.72 4.01
C VAL A 11 1.14 -1.94 2.93
N ALA A 12 1.48 -0.66 2.73
CA ALA A 12 0.85 0.17 1.71
C ALA A 12 1.15 -0.28 0.27
N VAL A 13 2.24 -1.01 0.05
CA VAL A 13 2.68 -1.46 -1.28
C VAL A 13 2.89 -2.98 -1.32
N ALA A 14 2.04 -3.76 -0.64
CA ALA A 14 1.98 -5.20 -0.89
C ALA A 14 1.33 -5.47 -2.25
N VAL A 15 2.07 -5.19 -3.32
CA VAL A 15 1.67 -5.46 -4.69
C VAL A 15 2.03 -6.90 -5.00
N GLY A 16 1.06 -7.78 -4.88
CA GLY A 16 1.17 -9.12 -5.46
C GLY A 16 1.07 -9.02 -6.98
N LEU A 17 2.18 -9.12 -7.66
CA LEU A 17 2.25 -9.18 -9.13
C LEU A 17 1.85 -10.56 -9.64
N ILE A 18 0.82 -10.64 -10.46
CA ILE A 18 0.53 -11.82 -11.28
C ILE A 18 0.03 -11.43 -12.68
N ILE A 19 0.52 -12.16 -13.63
CA ILE A 19 0.44 -12.08 -15.09
C ILE A 19 -1.01 -12.07 -15.61
N LEU A 20 -1.33 -11.13 -16.50
CA LEU A 20 -2.59 -11.04 -17.22
C LEU A 20 -2.51 -11.68 -18.61
N THR A 21 -3.44 -12.56 -18.91
CA THR A 21 -3.85 -12.89 -20.26
C THR A 21 -4.91 -11.88 -20.72
N ALA A 22 -4.62 -11.13 -21.76
CA ALA A 22 -5.52 -10.11 -22.28
C ALA A 22 -6.74 -10.73 -22.98
N CYS A 23 -7.94 -10.41 -22.47
CA CYS A 23 -9.19 -10.46 -23.24
C CYS A 23 -9.84 -9.09 -23.14
N SER A 24 -9.81 -8.32 -24.22
CA SER A 24 -10.46 -7.03 -24.34
C SER A 24 -11.95 -7.23 -24.67
N LEU A 25 -12.78 -7.19 -23.66
CA LEU A 25 -14.20 -6.82 -23.73
C LEU A 25 -14.35 -5.61 -22.84
N ILE A 26 -15.33 -4.72 -23.12
CA ILE A 26 -15.58 -3.49 -22.36
C ILE A 26 -15.43 -3.76 -20.87
N ALA A 27 -14.27 -3.44 -20.32
CA ALA A 27 -13.90 -3.85 -18.99
C ALA A 27 -14.68 -2.98 -17.99
N LYS A 28 -15.61 -3.61 -17.24
CA LYS A 28 -16.39 -2.95 -16.21
C LYS A 28 -15.48 -2.38 -15.13
N GLU A 29 -15.70 -1.15 -14.73
CA GLU A 29 -15.03 -0.57 -13.57
C GLU A 29 -15.45 -1.30 -12.30
N GLN A 30 -14.49 -1.64 -11.47
CA GLN A 30 -14.67 -2.35 -10.21
C GLN A 30 -13.99 -1.58 -9.10
N LYS A 31 -14.61 -1.64 -7.92
CA LYS A 31 -14.04 -1.11 -6.69
C LYS A 31 -14.13 -2.20 -5.63
N VAL A 32 -13.00 -2.59 -5.06
CA VAL A 32 -12.92 -3.61 -4.01
C VAL A 32 -12.21 -3.03 -2.81
N LYS A 33 -12.86 -3.13 -1.65
CA LYS A 33 -12.32 -2.67 -0.37
C LYS A 33 -11.93 -3.88 0.48
N MET A 34 -10.69 -3.90 0.94
CA MET A 34 -10.13 -4.93 1.82
C MET A 34 -9.72 -4.29 3.15
N GLU A 35 -9.92 -4.99 4.24
CA GLU A 35 -9.62 -4.47 5.57
C GLU A 35 -8.97 -5.56 6.43
N LYS A 36 -7.99 -5.18 7.25
CA LYS A 36 -7.36 -6.00 8.26
C LYS A 36 -7.11 -5.18 9.51
N GLU A 37 -7.25 -5.82 10.67
CA GLU A 37 -6.83 -5.26 11.94
C GLU A 37 -5.98 -6.30 12.66
N GLU A 38 -4.77 -5.93 13.06
CA GLU A 38 -3.83 -6.79 13.76
C GLU A 38 -2.94 -5.96 14.68
N ASN A 39 -2.79 -6.37 15.94
CA ASN A 39 -2.00 -5.67 16.96
C ASN A 39 -2.37 -4.19 17.12
N GLY A 40 -3.66 -3.84 16.97
CA GLY A 40 -4.13 -2.46 17.04
C GLY A 40 -3.88 -1.63 15.77
N VAL A 41 -3.13 -2.15 14.80
CA VAL A 41 -2.97 -1.53 13.48
C VAL A 41 -4.18 -1.87 12.62
N LYS A 42 -4.86 -0.86 12.11
CA LYS A 42 -5.96 -1.03 11.17
C LYS A 42 -5.52 -0.61 9.78
N ILE A 43 -5.73 -1.49 8.80
CA ILE A 43 -5.35 -1.30 7.42
C ILE A 43 -6.59 -1.43 6.54
N ILE A 44 -6.83 -0.43 5.72
CA ILE A 44 -7.92 -0.38 4.76
C ILE A 44 -7.33 -0.14 3.38
N LEU A 45 -7.48 -1.09 2.48
CA LEU A 45 -7.05 -1.00 1.09
C LEU A 45 -8.26 -0.92 0.17
N THR A 46 -8.23 -0.03 -0.81
CA THR A 46 -9.28 0.04 -1.84
C THR A 46 -8.63 0.01 -3.21
N TYR A 47 -8.96 -1.01 -3.98
CA TYR A 47 -8.57 -1.14 -5.38
C TYR A 47 -9.65 -0.60 -6.31
N TYR A 48 -9.22 0.13 -7.32
CA TYR A 48 -10.02 0.53 -8.47
C TYR A 48 -9.43 -0.16 -9.70
N ALA A 49 -10.25 -0.88 -10.46
CA ALA A 49 -9.78 -1.69 -11.57
C ALA A 49 -10.72 -1.62 -12.77
N LYS A 50 -10.16 -1.82 -13.96
CA LYS A 50 -10.91 -2.07 -15.21
C LYS A 50 -10.70 -3.53 -15.60
N GLY A 51 -11.77 -4.34 -15.49
CA GLY A 51 -11.63 -5.80 -15.59
C GLY A 51 -10.72 -6.31 -14.46
N ASP A 52 -9.64 -6.99 -14.81
CA ASP A 52 -8.65 -7.49 -13.83
C ASP A 52 -7.45 -6.55 -13.64
N THR A 53 -7.39 -5.43 -14.37
CA THR A 53 -6.26 -4.49 -14.27
C THR A 53 -6.55 -3.41 -13.25
N VAL A 54 -5.77 -3.36 -12.16
CA VAL A 54 -5.81 -2.29 -11.17
C VAL A 54 -5.26 -1.01 -11.79
N THR A 55 -6.03 0.07 -11.71
CA THR A 55 -5.65 1.39 -12.21
C THR A 55 -5.25 2.33 -11.08
N LYS A 56 -5.83 2.14 -9.90
CA LYS A 56 -5.55 2.95 -8.71
C LYS A 56 -5.74 2.13 -7.45
N GLN A 57 -4.92 2.40 -6.45
CA GLN A 57 -5.08 1.91 -5.07
C GLN A 57 -5.13 3.11 -4.13
N THR A 58 -5.96 3.00 -3.09
CA THR A 58 -5.84 3.87 -1.92
C THR A 58 -5.67 3.01 -0.69
N SER A 59 -4.88 3.48 0.28
CA SER A 59 -4.80 2.89 1.60
C SER A 59 -5.08 3.92 2.69
N GLU A 60 -5.60 3.44 3.80
CA GLU A 60 -5.71 4.17 5.05
C GLU A 60 -5.24 3.25 6.16
N ASN A 61 -4.13 3.62 6.80
CA ASN A 61 -3.48 2.84 7.84
C ASN A 61 -3.55 3.64 9.15
N ILE A 62 -4.20 3.10 10.17
CA ILE A 62 -4.21 3.68 11.51
C ILE A 62 -3.22 2.89 12.34
N ILE A 63 -2.14 3.53 12.77
CA ILE A 63 -0.98 2.90 13.38
C ILE A 63 -0.76 3.53 14.76
N PRO A 64 -1.00 2.79 15.87
CA PRO A 64 -0.66 3.25 17.20
C PRO A 64 0.84 3.56 17.32
N TYR A 65 1.18 4.60 18.05
CA TYR A 65 2.59 4.98 18.24
C TYR A 65 3.43 3.88 18.87
N SER A 66 2.84 3.04 19.73
CA SER A 66 3.49 1.87 20.30
C SER A 66 4.01 0.87 19.27
N GLU A 67 3.31 0.73 18.15
CA GLU A 67 3.67 -0.24 17.10
C GLU A 67 4.89 0.21 16.27
N ILE A 68 5.13 1.50 16.21
CA ILE A 68 6.33 2.08 15.59
C ILE A 68 7.41 2.45 16.61
N GLY A 69 7.17 2.15 17.90
CA GLY A 69 8.16 2.28 18.96
C GLY A 69 8.39 3.72 19.42
N VAL A 70 7.41 4.60 19.23
CA VAL A 70 7.41 6.00 19.69
C VAL A 70 6.27 6.25 20.67
N LYS A 71 6.28 7.40 21.34
CA LYS A 71 5.29 7.76 22.38
C LYS A 71 4.50 9.00 22.02
N THR A 72 5.02 9.84 21.14
CA THR A 72 4.46 11.16 20.84
C THR A 72 4.32 11.38 19.33
N ALA A 73 3.44 12.33 18.99
CA ALA A 73 3.28 12.77 17.61
C ALA A 73 4.58 13.35 17.02
N ASP A 74 5.36 14.07 17.83
CA ASP A 74 6.61 14.68 17.39
C ASP A 74 7.66 13.62 17.06
N GLU A 75 7.80 12.57 17.91
CA GLU A 75 8.68 11.44 17.64
C GLU A 75 8.24 10.67 16.38
N ALA A 76 6.93 10.45 16.19
CA ALA A 76 6.39 9.83 15.01
C ALA A 76 6.68 10.65 13.74
N LYS A 77 6.51 11.96 13.83
CA LYS A 77 6.77 12.90 12.74
C LYS A 77 8.24 12.89 12.34
N GLU A 78 9.16 12.98 13.29
CA GLU A 78 10.60 12.89 13.03
C GLU A 78 10.98 11.59 12.30
N GLN A 79 10.29 10.51 12.64
CA GLN A 79 10.55 9.18 12.11
C GLN A 79 9.98 8.95 10.71
N LEU A 80 8.80 9.48 10.41
CA LEU A 80 8.02 9.12 9.22
C LEU A 80 8.08 10.15 8.09
N GLU A 81 8.31 11.44 8.39
CA GLU A 81 8.23 12.50 7.38
C GLU A 81 9.22 12.36 6.22
N GLU A 82 10.43 11.87 6.48
CA GLU A 82 11.43 11.69 5.42
C GLU A 82 11.01 10.62 4.41
N LEU A 83 10.37 9.54 4.91
CA LEU A 83 9.84 8.48 4.06
C LEU A 83 8.65 8.98 3.25
N ALA A 84 7.68 9.64 3.88
CA ALA A 84 6.53 10.24 3.21
C ALA A 84 6.94 11.25 2.14
N LYS A 85 7.94 12.09 2.41
CA LYS A 85 8.53 13.00 1.42
C LYS A 85 9.15 12.24 0.24
N SER A 86 9.74 11.09 0.48
CA SER A 86 10.35 10.27 -0.56
C SER A 86 9.30 9.63 -1.46
N TYR A 87 8.20 9.13 -0.89
CA TYR A 87 7.05 8.63 -1.65
C TYR A 87 6.39 9.72 -2.49
N ASN A 88 6.21 10.91 -1.94
CA ASN A 88 5.60 12.04 -2.62
C ASN A 88 6.43 12.60 -3.81
N LYS A 89 7.70 12.20 -3.94
CA LYS A 89 8.53 12.51 -5.12
C LYS A 89 8.22 11.57 -6.30
N LEU A 90 7.58 10.44 -6.06
CA LEU A 90 7.23 9.50 -7.11
C LEU A 90 5.98 9.99 -7.85
N LYS A 91 6.07 10.04 -9.17
CA LYS A 91 4.90 10.37 -10.00
C LYS A 91 3.80 9.32 -9.78
N GLY A 92 2.58 9.79 -9.54
CA GLY A 92 1.43 8.90 -9.30
C GLY A 92 1.31 8.36 -7.88
N VAL A 93 2.19 8.75 -6.96
CA VAL A 93 2.10 8.42 -5.55
C VAL A 93 1.79 9.67 -4.75
N LYS A 94 0.89 9.55 -3.78
CA LYS A 94 0.64 10.56 -2.74
C LYS A 94 0.59 9.84 -1.41
N ASP A 95 1.32 10.35 -0.45
CA ASP A 95 1.34 9.92 0.93
C ASP A 95 1.04 11.11 1.84
N GLN A 96 0.11 10.94 2.76
CA GLN A 96 -0.29 11.95 3.73
C GLN A 96 -0.31 11.34 5.12
N LEU A 97 0.40 11.94 6.04
CA LEU A 97 0.42 11.58 7.44
C LEU A 97 -0.43 12.55 8.26
N VAL A 98 -1.30 12.01 9.10
CA VAL A 98 -2.13 12.76 10.06
C VAL A 98 -1.81 12.25 11.45
N TYR A 99 -1.20 13.08 12.27
CA TYR A 99 -0.78 12.73 13.62
C TYR A 99 -1.92 13.03 14.61
N GLY A 100 -2.40 11.97 15.27
CA GLY A 100 -3.38 12.03 16.35
C GLY A 100 -2.72 12.09 17.72
N GLU A 101 -3.50 11.84 18.77
CA GLU A 101 -3.03 11.85 20.15
C GLU A 101 -2.13 10.62 20.45
N ASP A 102 -2.50 9.43 19.98
CA ASP A 102 -1.87 8.15 20.28
C ASP A 102 -1.51 7.31 19.03
N SER A 103 -1.84 7.81 17.85
CA SER A 103 -1.67 7.11 16.59
C SER A 103 -1.39 8.07 15.43
N VAL A 104 -0.77 7.56 14.38
CA VAL A 104 -0.68 8.22 13.08
C VAL A 104 -1.63 7.53 12.10
N THR A 105 -2.35 8.33 11.31
CA THR A 105 -3.11 7.86 10.16
C THR A 105 -2.34 8.20 8.91
N GLU A 106 -1.90 7.18 8.19
CA GLU A 106 -1.27 7.28 6.88
C GLU A 106 -2.33 7.07 5.79
N LYS A 107 -2.38 7.94 4.80
CA LYS A 107 -3.29 7.88 3.66
C LYS A 107 -2.51 7.94 2.38
N ASP A 108 -2.56 6.83 1.64
CA ASP A 108 -1.84 6.70 0.38
C ASP A 108 -2.77 6.63 -0.81
N VAL A 109 -2.27 7.14 -1.93
CA VAL A 109 -2.86 6.95 -3.25
C VAL A 109 -1.75 6.55 -4.20
N VAL A 110 -1.95 5.45 -4.91
CA VAL A 110 -1.07 4.99 -5.99
C VAL A 110 -1.87 4.91 -7.28
N ASP A 111 -1.47 5.71 -8.27
CA ASP A 111 -2.01 5.65 -9.62
C ASP A 111 -1.12 4.75 -10.49
N TYR A 112 -1.56 3.52 -10.70
CA TYR A 112 -0.82 2.51 -11.46
C TYR A 112 -0.70 2.81 -12.95
N THR A 113 -1.43 3.80 -13.46
CA THR A 113 -1.34 4.22 -14.86
C THR A 113 -0.12 5.09 -15.15
N VAL A 114 0.50 5.65 -14.09
CA VAL A 114 1.60 6.62 -14.23
C VAL A 114 2.79 6.36 -13.30
N VAL A 115 2.63 5.52 -12.27
CA VAL A 115 3.69 5.24 -11.29
C VAL A 115 4.81 4.41 -11.92
N ASP A 116 6.04 4.75 -11.56
CA ASP A 116 7.21 3.90 -11.81
C ASP A 116 7.29 2.85 -10.69
N MET A 117 6.78 1.66 -10.98
CA MET A 117 6.69 0.57 -10.00
C MET A 117 8.05 0.13 -9.48
N ALA A 118 9.07 0.09 -10.32
CA ALA A 118 10.41 -0.29 -9.92
C ALA A 118 10.95 0.66 -8.84
N LYS A 119 10.79 1.96 -9.04
CA LYS A 119 11.19 2.95 -8.03
C LYS A 119 10.35 2.89 -6.76
N ALA A 120 9.03 2.64 -6.89
CA ALA A 120 8.16 2.51 -5.72
C ALA A 120 8.58 1.31 -4.86
N MET A 121 8.90 0.18 -5.47
CA MET A 121 9.32 -1.02 -4.75
C MET A 121 10.75 -0.93 -4.22
N GLU A 122 11.63 -0.20 -4.90
CA GLU A 122 12.97 0.12 -4.37
C GLU A 122 12.88 0.88 -3.04
N LEU A 123 11.98 1.87 -2.94
CA LEU A 123 11.75 2.62 -1.69
C LEU A 123 11.22 1.75 -0.55
N THR A 124 10.36 0.78 -0.87
CA THR A 124 9.81 -0.15 0.14
C THR A 124 10.77 -1.27 0.51
N GLY A 125 11.81 -1.49 -0.29
CA GLY A 125 12.71 -2.63 -0.16
C GLY A 125 12.02 -3.98 -0.44
N THR A 126 10.96 -3.97 -1.24
CA THR A 126 10.17 -5.16 -1.60
C THR A 126 10.48 -5.68 -3.01
N MET A 127 11.39 -5.03 -3.73
CA MET A 127 11.78 -5.43 -5.09
C MET A 127 12.51 -6.77 -5.08
N THR A 128 12.12 -7.67 -6.00
CA THR A 128 12.82 -8.92 -6.29
C THR A 128 13.27 -8.93 -7.77
N ASP A 129 14.30 -9.72 -8.08
CA ASP A 129 14.85 -9.80 -9.44
C ASP A 129 13.85 -10.38 -10.49
N ASP A 130 12.78 -11.03 -10.01
CA ASP A 130 11.75 -11.67 -10.84
C ASP A 130 10.52 -10.80 -11.09
N ASP A 131 10.49 -9.56 -10.58
CA ASP A 131 9.32 -8.68 -10.70
C ASP A 131 9.16 -8.10 -12.12
N ASP A 132 8.13 -8.55 -12.84
CA ASP A 132 7.75 -8.06 -14.17
C ASP A 132 6.54 -7.11 -14.09
N PHE A 133 6.81 -5.81 -14.08
CA PHE A 133 5.79 -4.76 -14.02
C PHE A 133 5.12 -4.44 -15.36
N SER A 134 5.59 -5.02 -16.46
CA SER A 134 5.12 -4.71 -17.81
C SER A 134 3.63 -5.04 -18.03
N LYS A 135 3.09 -5.96 -17.24
CA LYS A 135 1.71 -6.46 -17.35
C LYS A 135 0.71 -5.80 -16.40
N GLY A 136 1.18 -4.87 -15.59
CA GLY A 136 0.35 -4.19 -14.58
C GLY A 136 -0.02 -5.08 -13.39
N VAL A 137 -0.94 -4.61 -12.55
CA VAL A 137 -1.37 -5.25 -11.30
C VAL A 137 -2.71 -5.95 -11.49
N SER A 138 -2.78 -7.24 -11.18
CA SER A 138 -4.01 -8.04 -11.25
C SER A 138 -4.86 -7.86 -9.99
N LEU A 139 -6.12 -7.45 -10.14
CA LEU A 139 -7.07 -7.33 -9.05
C LEU A 139 -7.34 -8.67 -8.35
N LYS A 140 -7.59 -9.73 -9.15
CA LYS A 140 -7.89 -11.08 -8.60
C LYS A 140 -6.75 -11.60 -7.76
N SER A 141 -5.53 -11.44 -8.23
CA SER A 141 -4.34 -11.91 -7.54
C SER A 141 -4.05 -11.10 -6.30
N SER A 142 -4.21 -9.78 -6.37
CA SER A 142 -4.07 -8.90 -5.20
C SER A 142 -5.08 -9.27 -4.11
N ILE A 143 -6.36 -9.49 -4.48
CA ILE A 143 -7.38 -9.91 -3.52
C ILE A 143 -7.06 -11.28 -2.91
N LYS A 144 -6.61 -12.24 -3.73
CA LYS A 144 -6.23 -13.58 -3.25
C LYS A 144 -5.10 -13.48 -2.22
N LEU A 145 -4.03 -12.76 -2.56
CA LEU A 145 -2.90 -12.57 -1.67
C LEU A 145 -3.31 -11.89 -0.35
N LEU A 146 -4.13 -10.84 -0.42
CA LEU A 146 -4.62 -10.17 0.78
C LEU A 146 -5.47 -11.08 1.65
N LYS A 147 -6.32 -11.93 1.06
CA LYS A 147 -7.10 -12.93 1.82
C LYS A 147 -6.20 -13.95 2.52
N GLU A 148 -5.14 -14.38 1.87
CA GLU A 148 -4.10 -15.27 2.45
C GLU A 148 -3.36 -14.58 3.61
N GLN A 149 -3.21 -13.25 3.57
CA GLN A 149 -2.64 -12.44 4.64
C GLN A 149 -3.65 -12.05 5.74
N GLY A 150 -4.89 -12.54 5.69
CA GLY A 150 -5.90 -12.31 6.71
C GLY A 150 -6.81 -11.09 6.48
N PHE A 151 -6.70 -10.42 5.34
CA PHE A 151 -7.64 -9.35 4.98
C PHE A 151 -9.03 -9.90 4.67
N LYS A 152 -10.04 -9.10 4.98
CA LYS A 152 -11.45 -9.39 4.68
C LYS A 152 -11.99 -8.34 3.73
N GLU A 153 -12.80 -8.80 2.77
CA GLU A 153 -13.49 -7.91 1.85
C GLU A 153 -14.66 -7.23 2.57
N LYS A 154 -14.74 -5.90 2.43
CA LYS A 154 -15.86 -5.08 2.91
C LYS A 154 -16.81 -4.75 1.75
N LYS A 155 -18.09 -5.01 1.97
CA LYS A 155 -19.16 -4.59 1.07
C LYS A 155 -19.48 -3.12 1.26
#